data_c780dc04693c141598c53107b04cb710
#
_entry.id   c780dc04693c141598c53107b04cb710
#
_cell.length_a   1.000
_cell.length_b   1.000
_cell.length_c   1.000
_cell.angle_alpha   90.00
_cell.angle_beta   90.00
_cell.angle_gamma   90.00
#
_symmetry.space_group_name_H-M   'P 1'
#
loop_
_entity.id
_entity.type
_entity.pdbx_description
1 polymer ?
#
loop_
_entity_poly.entity_id
_entity_poly.type
_entity_poly.pdbx_seq_one_letter_code
_entity_poly.pdbx_strand_id
1 'polypeptide(L)'
;MQLRDFQEGRRENDMMSPMTAGLSKADMQELATYFSEQKLTNKRFKADPEKVKKGIAKADETLCAMCHLGEFRGQNEIPKVAGQNYDYVVKTLKDFKAKNRTNDAGNMTSVASTLSDEDIDNLAHYIATLN
;
A
#
# COMPACT_ATOMS: atom_id res chain seq x y z
N MET A 1 12.34 4.17 -0.68
CA MET A 1 12.08 3.19 -1.75
C MET A 1 11.19 3.78 -2.85
N GLN A 2 9.94 4.15 -2.62
CA GLN A 2 8.98 4.50 -3.69
C GLN A 2 9.42 5.64 -4.62
N LEU A 3 9.99 6.74 -4.11
CA LEU A 3 10.48 7.84 -4.96
C LEU A 3 11.60 7.37 -5.89
N ARG A 4 12.51 6.54 -5.38
CA ARG A 4 13.58 5.93 -6.17
C ARG A 4 13.02 4.99 -7.24
N ASP A 5 11.99 4.21 -6.91
CA ASP A 5 11.37 3.27 -7.86
C ASP A 5 10.71 4.01 -9.04
N PHE A 6 10.08 5.16 -8.80
CA PHE A 6 9.58 6.02 -9.88
C PHE A 6 10.71 6.64 -10.71
N GLN A 7 11.78 7.11 -10.07
CA GLN A 7 12.93 7.71 -10.76
C GLN A 7 13.67 6.70 -11.63
N GLU A 8 13.79 5.46 -11.17
CA GLU A 8 14.49 4.38 -11.87
C GLU A 8 13.58 3.54 -12.79
N GLY A 9 12.31 3.93 -12.97
CA GLY A 9 11.37 3.24 -13.85
C GLY A 9 10.91 1.85 -13.34
N ARG A 10 11.23 1.48 -12.10
CA ARG A 10 10.71 0.23 -11.48
C ARG A 10 9.24 0.33 -11.09
N ARG A 11 8.73 1.54 -11.02
CA ARG A 11 7.33 1.89 -10.84
C ARG A 11 7.00 3.05 -11.75
N GLU A 12 5.95 2.92 -12.55
CA GLU A 12 5.54 3.94 -13.50
C GLU A 12 4.25 4.63 -13.04
N ASN A 13 4.20 5.93 -13.26
CA ASN A 13 3.01 6.76 -13.08
C ASN A 13 3.23 8.08 -13.81
N ASP A 14 2.25 8.50 -14.61
CA ASP A 14 2.34 9.67 -15.46
C ASP A 14 2.65 10.98 -14.73
N MET A 15 2.27 11.08 -13.45
CA MET A 15 2.55 12.25 -12.62
C MET A 15 3.84 12.06 -11.80
N MET A 16 4.02 10.91 -11.15
CA MET A 16 5.13 10.70 -10.21
C MET A 16 6.47 10.52 -10.92
N SER A 17 6.51 9.83 -12.05
CA SER A 17 7.77 9.57 -12.76
C SER A 17 8.48 10.86 -13.17
N PRO A 18 7.82 11.86 -13.81
CA PRO A 18 8.48 13.13 -14.12
C PRO A 18 8.81 13.96 -12.87
N MET A 19 7.97 13.90 -11.80
CA MET A 19 8.24 14.64 -10.56
C MET A 19 9.48 14.14 -9.82
N THR A 20 9.81 12.86 -9.94
CA THR A 20 10.97 12.28 -9.26
C THR A 20 12.27 12.38 -10.06
N ALA A 21 12.21 12.67 -11.36
CA ALA A 21 13.36 12.68 -12.27
C ALA A 21 14.51 13.60 -11.80
N GLY A 22 14.16 14.75 -11.20
CA GLY A 22 15.13 15.76 -10.73
C GLY A 22 15.52 15.65 -9.27
N LEU A 23 14.98 14.68 -8.50
CA LEU A 23 15.25 14.56 -7.08
C LEU A 23 16.61 13.93 -6.82
N SER A 24 17.42 14.55 -5.98
CA SER A 24 18.63 13.94 -5.42
C SER A 24 18.28 12.92 -4.33
N LYS A 25 19.25 12.09 -3.94
CA LYS A 25 19.09 11.18 -2.80
C LYS A 25 18.79 11.94 -1.49
N ALA A 26 19.37 13.13 -1.31
CA ALA A 26 19.13 13.99 -0.15
C ALA A 26 17.68 14.50 -0.15
N ASP A 27 17.17 15.00 -1.29
CA ASP A 27 15.78 15.45 -1.42
C ASP A 27 14.79 14.32 -1.09
N MET A 28 15.05 13.11 -1.61
CA MET A 28 14.21 11.95 -1.31
C MET A 28 14.20 11.60 0.18
N GLN A 29 15.33 11.78 0.87
CA GLN A 29 15.44 11.53 2.30
C GLN A 29 14.68 12.57 3.11
N GLU A 30 14.80 13.84 2.76
CA GLU A 30 14.07 14.93 3.40
C GLU A 30 12.56 14.77 3.24
N LEU A 31 12.10 14.45 2.02
CA LEU A 31 10.69 14.17 1.74
C LEU A 31 10.19 12.96 2.53
N ALA A 32 10.99 11.89 2.64
CA ALA A 32 10.64 10.70 3.41
C ALA A 32 10.47 11.05 4.90
N THR A 33 11.38 11.85 5.48
CA THR A 33 11.30 12.32 6.85
C THR A 33 10.03 13.16 7.05
N TYR A 34 9.80 14.15 6.21
CA TYR A 34 8.62 14.99 6.26
C TYR A 34 7.32 14.18 6.26
N PHE A 35 7.17 13.28 5.29
CA PHE A 35 5.95 12.48 5.19
C PHE A 35 5.79 11.45 6.31
N SER A 36 6.89 10.95 6.90
CA SER A 36 6.82 10.03 8.04
C SER A 36 6.25 10.67 9.31
N GLU A 37 6.37 11.98 9.44
CA GLU A 37 5.85 12.77 10.57
C GLU A 37 4.38 13.18 10.38
N GLN A 38 3.83 13.03 9.17
CA GLN A 38 2.45 13.41 8.89
C GLN A 38 1.47 12.40 9.49
N LYS A 39 0.44 12.92 10.14
CA LYS A 39 -0.66 12.09 10.65
C LYS A 39 -1.64 11.78 9.52
N LEU A 40 -1.90 10.51 9.29
CA LEU A 40 -2.95 10.09 8.36
C LEU A 40 -4.32 10.44 8.97
N THR A 41 -5.15 11.13 8.20
CA THR A 41 -6.52 11.45 8.59
C THR A 41 -7.48 10.93 7.54
N ASN A 42 -7.91 9.68 7.67
CA ASN A 42 -8.88 9.07 6.75
C ASN A 42 -10.32 9.21 7.28
N LYS A 43 -10.68 10.41 7.75
CA LYS A 43 -11.95 10.67 8.44
C LYS A 43 -13.21 10.64 7.54
N ARG A 44 -13.04 10.55 6.22
CA ARG A 44 -14.17 10.63 5.26
C ARG A 44 -14.67 9.27 4.79
N PHE A 45 -13.88 8.21 4.97
CA PHE A 45 -14.28 6.88 4.55
C PHE A 45 -15.14 6.21 5.63
N LYS A 46 -16.36 5.80 5.25
CA LYS A 46 -17.23 5.01 6.11
C LYS A 46 -17.08 3.54 5.75
N ALA A 47 -16.32 2.81 6.53
CA ALA A 47 -16.15 1.38 6.34
C ALA A 47 -17.44 0.62 6.66
N ASP A 48 -17.73 -0.40 5.86
CA ASP A 48 -18.79 -1.37 6.14
C ASP A 48 -18.28 -2.36 7.20
N PRO A 49 -18.95 -2.50 8.37
CA PRO A 49 -18.49 -3.38 9.45
C PRO A 49 -18.39 -4.85 9.05
N GLU A 50 -19.29 -5.35 8.21
CA GLU A 50 -19.25 -6.74 7.74
C GLU A 50 -18.07 -6.97 6.81
N LYS A 51 -17.77 -6.03 5.93
CA LYS A 51 -16.59 -6.08 5.07
C LYS A 51 -15.30 -5.99 5.88
N VAL A 52 -15.25 -5.13 6.90
CA VAL A 52 -14.10 -5.05 7.82
C VAL A 52 -13.86 -6.40 8.50
N LYS A 53 -14.90 -7.06 9.01
CA LYS A 53 -14.79 -8.38 9.63
C LYS A 53 -14.24 -9.43 8.66
N LYS A 54 -14.75 -9.46 7.43
CA LYS A 54 -14.25 -10.35 6.38
C LYS A 54 -12.80 -10.00 6.00
N GLY A 55 -12.47 -8.71 5.96
CA GLY A 55 -11.11 -8.22 5.67
C GLY A 55 -10.10 -8.64 6.73
N ILE A 56 -10.46 -8.61 8.02
CA ILE A 56 -9.63 -9.13 9.10
C ILE A 56 -9.34 -10.61 8.89
N ALA A 57 -10.39 -11.42 8.68
CA ALA A 57 -10.24 -12.86 8.45
C ALA A 57 -9.35 -13.17 7.23
N LYS A 58 -9.53 -12.43 6.13
CA LYS A 58 -8.69 -12.61 4.94
C LYS A 58 -7.25 -12.16 5.16
N ALA A 59 -7.02 -11.09 5.89
CA ALA A 59 -5.68 -10.62 6.23
C ALA A 59 -4.90 -11.64 7.10
N ASP A 60 -5.59 -12.32 8.01
CA ASP A 60 -5.01 -13.40 8.82
C ASP A 60 -4.72 -14.64 7.97
N GLU A 61 -5.66 -15.05 7.10
CA GLU A 61 -5.49 -16.18 6.17
C GLU A 61 -4.30 -15.99 5.25
N THR A 62 -4.14 -14.79 4.70
CA THR A 62 -3.06 -14.46 3.75
C THR A 62 -1.79 -13.92 4.41
N LEU A 63 -1.75 -13.95 5.74
CA LEU A 63 -0.58 -13.61 6.57
C LEU A 63 -0.02 -12.19 6.30
N CYS A 64 -0.87 -11.23 5.97
CA CYS A 64 -0.46 -9.86 5.67
C CYS A 64 0.42 -9.24 6.75
N ALA A 65 0.09 -9.49 8.03
CA ALA A 65 0.81 -8.96 9.17
C ALA A 65 2.21 -9.55 9.37
N MET A 66 2.55 -10.68 8.72
CA MET A 66 3.91 -11.23 8.80
C MET A 66 4.94 -10.29 8.17
N CYS A 67 4.61 -9.66 7.05
CA CYS A 67 5.48 -8.72 6.38
C CYS A 67 5.20 -7.27 6.83
N HIS A 68 3.92 -6.86 6.81
CA HIS A 68 3.54 -5.49 7.16
C HIS A 68 3.54 -5.20 8.67
N LEU A 69 3.90 -6.19 9.51
CA LEU A 69 3.87 -6.19 10.97
C LEU A 69 2.47 -6.02 11.57
N GLY A 70 2.38 -6.23 12.88
CA GLY A 70 1.15 -5.99 13.64
C GLY A 70 0.63 -4.56 13.38
N GLU A 71 -0.69 -4.42 13.26
CA GLU A 71 -1.36 -3.16 12.92
C GLU A 71 -0.92 -2.53 11.60
N PHE A 72 -0.28 -3.30 10.72
CA PHE A 72 0.14 -2.86 9.38
C PHE A 72 1.05 -1.63 9.37
N ARG A 73 1.92 -1.52 10.38
CA ARG A 73 2.85 -0.38 10.55
C ARG A 73 4.01 -0.37 9.56
N GLY A 74 4.30 -1.52 8.95
CA GLY A 74 5.44 -1.68 8.06
C GLY A 74 6.79 -1.68 8.76
N GLN A 75 7.85 -1.99 8.01
CA GLN A 75 9.23 -1.92 8.46
C GLN A 75 10.19 -1.82 7.28
N ASN A 76 11.24 -1.04 7.40
CA ASN A 76 12.24 -0.89 6.35
C ASN A 76 11.62 -0.55 4.98
N GLU A 77 11.79 -1.46 4.00
CA GLU A 77 11.21 -1.31 2.67
C GLU A 77 9.75 -1.77 2.56
N ILE A 78 9.24 -2.48 3.57
CA ILE A 78 7.84 -2.91 3.63
C ILE A 78 7.00 -1.74 4.13
N PRO A 79 6.06 -1.22 3.33
CA PRO A 79 5.39 0.02 3.67
C PRO A 79 4.39 -0.14 4.81
N LYS A 80 4.24 0.93 5.61
CA LYS A 80 3.05 1.12 6.42
C LYS A 80 1.84 1.23 5.47
N VAL A 81 0.81 0.42 5.70
CA VAL A 81 -0.44 0.48 4.95
C VAL A 81 -1.65 0.76 5.83
N ALA A 82 -1.48 0.75 7.16
CA ALA A 82 -2.52 1.15 8.11
C ALA A 82 -3.06 2.55 7.77
N GLY A 83 -4.38 2.69 7.74
CA GLY A 83 -5.07 3.95 7.45
C GLY A 83 -4.94 4.45 6.02
N GLN A 84 -4.46 3.62 5.10
CA GLN A 84 -4.36 3.99 3.70
C GLN A 84 -5.75 4.19 3.08
N ASN A 85 -5.83 5.07 2.09
CA ASN A 85 -7.06 5.37 1.37
C ASN A 85 -7.63 4.10 0.70
N TYR A 86 -8.94 3.87 0.89
CA TYR A 86 -9.66 2.71 0.35
C TYR A 86 -9.41 2.51 -1.15
N ASP A 87 -9.65 3.55 -1.96
CA ASP A 87 -9.50 3.45 -3.42
C ASP A 87 -8.06 3.13 -3.82
N TYR A 88 -7.09 3.68 -3.08
CA TYR A 88 -5.67 3.41 -3.32
C TYR A 88 -5.31 1.97 -2.98
N VAL A 89 -5.85 1.39 -1.90
CA VAL A 89 -5.63 -0.02 -1.53
C VAL A 89 -6.22 -0.92 -2.61
N VAL A 90 -7.47 -0.69 -3.02
CA VAL A 90 -8.13 -1.46 -4.09
C VAL A 90 -7.30 -1.42 -5.38
N LYS A 91 -6.96 -0.21 -5.83
CA LYS A 91 -6.14 -0.03 -7.04
C LYS A 91 -4.81 -0.77 -6.93
N THR A 92 -4.11 -0.59 -5.82
CA THR A 92 -2.77 -1.16 -5.64
C THR A 92 -2.78 -2.69 -5.63
N LEU A 93 -3.73 -3.32 -4.93
CA LEU A 93 -3.85 -4.78 -4.91
C LEU A 93 -4.22 -5.32 -6.30
N LYS A 94 -5.11 -4.65 -7.03
CA LYS A 94 -5.44 -5.00 -8.42
C LYS A 94 -4.23 -4.84 -9.36
N ASP A 95 -3.45 -3.79 -9.19
CA ASP A 95 -2.25 -3.56 -10.00
C ASP A 95 -1.19 -4.65 -9.77
N PHE A 96 -0.97 -5.08 -8.53
CA PHE A 96 -0.10 -6.22 -8.24
C PHE A 96 -0.64 -7.53 -8.82
N LYS A 97 -1.95 -7.79 -8.64
CA LYS A 97 -2.61 -8.99 -9.19
C LYS A 97 -2.49 -9.07 -10.72
N ALA A 98 -2.67 -7.95 -11.40
CA ALA A 98 -2.56 -7.83 -12.86
C ALA A 98 -1.11 -7.67 -13.36
N LYS A 99 -0.13 -7.59 -12.46
CA LYS A 99 1.29 -7.30 -12.77
C LYS A 99 1.51 -5.95 -13.48
N ASN A 100 0.61 -5.00 -13.30
CA ASN A 100 0.79 -3.61 -13.72
C ASN A 100 1.73 -2.86 -12.76
N ARG A 101 1.91 -3.37 -11.54
CA ARG A 101 2.88 -2.91 -10.56
C ARG A 101 3.76 -4.08 -10.15
N THR A 102 5.09 -3.93 -10.27
CA THR A 102 6.06 -5.03 -10.11
C THR A 102 7.26 -4.67 -9.23
N ASN A 103 7.22 -3.52 -8.54
CA ASN A 103 8.32 -3.05 -7.69
C ASN A 103 8.33 -3.69 -6.28
N ASP A 104 7.92 -4.94 -6.17
CA ASP A 104 7.67 -5.69 -4.94
C ASP A 104 8.54 -6.96 -4.81
N ALA A 105 9.48 -7.17 -5.73
CA ALA A 105 10.26 -8.41 -5.85
C ALA A 105 9.37 -9.69 -5.89
N GLY A 106 8.14 -9.55 -6.40
CA GLY A 106 7.18 -10.63 -6.54
C GLY A 106 6.37 -10.97 -5.26
N ASN A 107 6.67 -10.37 -4.11
CA ASN A 107 6.02 -10.70 -2.84
C ASN A 107 4.54 -10.32 -2.84
N MET A 108 4.24 -9.04 -3.07
CA MET A 108 2.85 -8.58 -3.13
C MET A 108 2.10 -9.12 -4.34
N THR A 109 2.78 -9.30 -5.46
CA THR A 109 2.23 -9.95 -6.67
C THR A 109 1.76 -11.37 -6.35
N SER A 110 2.57 -12.15 -5.62
CA SER A 110 2.20 -13.52 -5.21
C SER A 110 0.97 -13.52 -4.31
N VAL A 111 0.94 -12.67 -3.27
CA VAL A 111 -0.21 -12.56 -2.37
C VAL A 111 -1.45 -12.09 -3.13
N ALA A 112 -1.35 -11.02 -3.90
CA ALA A 112 -2.50 -10.44 -4.62
C ALA A 112 -3.09 -11.39 -5.67
N SER A 113 -2.29 -12.30 -6.24
CA SER A 113 -2.78 -13.29 -7.21
C SER A 113 -3.79 -14.27 -6.61
N THR A 114 -3.76 -14.50 -5.30
CA THR A 114 -4.68 -15.41 -4.59
C THR A 114 -5.99 -14.74 -4.18
N LEU A 115 -6.07 -13.41 -4.23
CA LEU A 115 -7.22 -12.65 -3.77
C LEU A 115 -8.32 -12.56 -4.84
N SER A 116 -9.58 -12.76 -4.46
CA SER A 116 -10.72 -12.38 -5.27
C SER A 116 -10.94 -10.85 -5.25
N ASP A 117 -11.80 -10.35 -6.13
CA ASP A 117 -12.18 -8.92 -6.08
C ASP A 117 -12.95 -8.57 -4.80
N GLU A 118 -13.74 -9.52 -4.26
CA GLU A 118 -14.40 -9.37 -2.97
C GLU A 118 -13.37 -9.33 -1.82
N ASP A 119 -12.34 -10.16 -1.85
CA ASP A 119 -11.26 -10.13 -0.85
C ASP A 119 -10.54 -8.78 -0.86
N ILE A 120 -10.23 -8.25 -2.05
CA ILE A 120 -9.59 -6.95 -2.20
C ILE A 120 -10.45 -5.82 -1.62
N ASP A 121 -11.74 -5.84 -1.90
CA ASP A 121 -12.69 -4.88 -1.35
C ASP A 121 -12.77 -4.96 0.19
N ASN A 122 -12.91 -6.16 0.74
CA ASN A 122 -12.97 -6.40 2.18
C ASN A 122 -11.67 -5.96 2.88
N LEU A 123 -10.52 -6.30 2.33
CA LEU A 123 -9.20 -5.88 2.83
C LEU A 123 -9.05 -4.35 2.81
N ALA A 124 -9.52 -3.70 1.73
CA ALA A 124 -9.46 -2.24 1.64
C ALA A 124 -10.33 -1.55 2.69
N HIS A 125 -11.53 -2.10 2.97
CA HIS A 125 -12.36 -1.63 4.08
C HIS A 125 -11.64 -1.77 5.43
N TYR A 126 -11.02 -2.91 5.69
CA TYR A 126 -10.29 -3.14 6.94
C TYR A 126 -9.09 -2.21 7.08
N ILE A 127 -8.21 -2.17 6.08
CA ILE A 127 -6.98 -1.36 6.11
C ILE A 127 -7.29 0.13 6.31
N ALA A 128 -8.35 0.64 5.69
CA ALA A 128 -8.77 2.03 5.81
C ALA A 128 -9.26 2.41 7.22
N THR A 129 -9.62 1.44 8.08
CA THR A 129 -10.02 1.69 9.47
C THR A 129 -8.85 1.75 10.46
N LEU A 130 -7.68 1.27 10.06
CA LEU A 130 -6.48 1.25 10.91
C LEU A 130 -5.85 2.65 11.05
N ASN A 131 -4.99 2.85 12.09
CA ASN A 131 -4.34 4.14 12.37
C ASN A 131 -2.81 4.07 12.24
#